data_fd170b574ac0096f10491c361a91314d
#
_entry.id   fd170b574ac0096f10491c361a91314d
#
_cell.length_a   1.000
_cell.length_b   1.000
_cell.length_c   1.000
_cell.angle_alpha   90.00
_cell.angle_beta   90.00
_cell.angle_gamma   90.00
#
_symmetry.space_group_name_H-M   'P 1'
#
loop_
_entity.id
_entity.type
_entity.pdbx_description
1 polymer ?
#
loop_
_entity_poly.entity_id
_entity_poly.type
_entity_poly.pdbx_seq_one_letter_code
_entity_poly.pdbx_strand_id
1 'polypeptide(L)'
;MKRSIWAGALLVLMCHCAAAQDRPEEGGHELQVWTGGGRSVPGGTKDTSVWNAGFRYGWILTAPHGPGLLSGRFEYAVDAVPAFVVFQPRNTAYGAGVNPLGLKWIFATRGDVAPYLELGGGTLFTSHEVPTGASTVNFTPGAAFGVHFLGKHAWTVEVRYLHISNAGLTVPNPGINTVQVRVGFGKFFGKK
;
A
#
# COMPACT_ATOMS: atom_id res chain seq x y z
N MET A 1 48.03 -4.15 5.29
CA MET A 1 46.73 -4.37 4.67
C MET A 1 45.74 -4.80 5.74
N LYS A 2 44.88 -3.89 6.25
CA LYS A 2 43.84 -4.22 7.23
C LYS A 2 42.49 -4.26 6.49
N ARG A 3 41.90 -5.44 6.39
CA ARG A 3 40.56 -5.64 5.84
C ARG A 3 39.55 -5.28 6.92
N SER A 4 38.84 -4.16 6.76
CA SER A 4 37.69 -3.79 7.58
C SER A 4 36.50 -4.61 7.12
N ILE A 5 36.07 -5.56 7.94
CA ILE A 5 34.82 -6.29 7.75
C ILE A 5 33.72 -5.43 8.36
N TRP A 6 32.95 -4.76 7.51
CA TRP A 6 31.69 -4.16 7.93
C TRP A 6 30.65 -5.27 7.98
N ALA A 7 30.48 -5.86 9.18
CA ALA A 7 29.36 -6.70 9.47
C ALA A 7 28.10 -5.82 9.46
N GLY A 8 27.28 -5.99 8.44
CA GLY A 8 25.96 -5.39 8.40
C GLY A 8 25.14 -5.90 9.57
N ALA A 9 24.91 -5.08 10.57
CA ALA A 9 23.96 -5.34 11.63
C ALA A 9 22.56 -5.37 11.03
N LEU A 10 22.12 -6.56 10.61
CA LEU A 10 20.72 -6.84 10.36
C LEU A 10 20.02 -6.69 11.70
N LEU A 11 19.38 -5.54 11.89
CA LEU A 11 18.57 -5.27 13.08
C LEU A 11 17.36 -6.19 13.03
N VAL A 12 17.53 -7.43 13.49
CA VAL A 12 16.42 -8.31 13.81
C VAL A 12 15.78 -7.70 15.04
N LEU A 13 14.77 -6.85 14.81
CA LEU A 13 13.87 -6.42 15.86
C LEU A 13 13.14 -7.68 16.33
N MET A 14 13.68 -8.31 17.36
CA MET A 14 12.98 -9.33 18.12
C MET A 14 11.78 -8.65 18.77
N CYS A 15 10.66 -8.59 18.05
CA CYS A 15 9.37 -8.28 18.64
C CYS A 15 9.15 -9.31 19.74
N HIS A 16 9.20 -8.85 20.99
CA HIS A 16 8.68 -9.60 22.11
C HIS A 16 7.25 -9.99 21.78
N CYS A 17 6.94 -11.26 21.88
CA CYS A 17 5.63 -11.82 21.64
C CYS A 17 4.62 -11.28 22.67
N ALA A 18 4.11 -10.08 22.44
CA ALA A 18 2.77 -9.74 22.87
C ALA A 18 1.82 -10.71 22.16
N ALA A 19 0.88 -11.30 22.88
CA ALA A 19 -0.07 -12.25 22.33
C ALA A 19 -0.57 -11.74 20.97
N ALA A 20 -0.32 -12.48 19.91
CA ALA A 20 -0.65 -12.06 18.56
C ALA A 20 -2.15 -11.92 18.48
N GLN A 21 -2.63 -10.71 18.29
CA GLN A 21 -4.02 -10.44 18.07
C GLN A 21 -4.34 -10.83 16.64
N ASP A 22 -5.20 -11.83 16.49
CA ASP A 22 -5.55 -12.37 15.19
C ASP A 22 -6.54 -11.45 14.43
N ARG A 23 -7.01 -10.37 15.07
CA ARG A 23 -8.07 -9.49 14.55
C ARG A 23 -7.71 -8.00 14.72
N PRO A 24 -8.19 -7.13 13.80
CA PRO A 24 -8.06 -5.70 14.00
C PRO A 24 -8.89 -5.26 15.21
N GLU A 25 -8.26 -4.64 16.21
CA GLU A 25 -8.92 -4.09 17.42
C GLU A 25 -8.38 -2.70 17.70
N GLU A 26 -9.19 -1.86 18.36
CA GLU A 26 -8.81 -0.51 18.76
C GLU A 26 -7.50 -0.50 19.56
N GLY A 27 -6.59 0.40 19.22
CA GLY A 27 -5.24 0.47 19.78
C GLY A 27 -4.29 -0.60 19.29
N GLY A 28 -4.73 -1.49 18.41
CA GLY A 28 -3.88 -2.48 17.74
C GLY A 28 -3.21 -1.92 16.47
N HIS A 29 -2.38 -2.75 15.87
CA HIS A 29 -1.57 -2.41 14.71
C HIS A 29 -1.69 -3.45 13.61
N GLU A 30 -1.50 -3.04 12.36
CA GLU A 30 -1.27 -3.91 11.20
C GLU A 30 0.20 -3.86 10.79
N LEU A 31 0.80 -5.01 10.53
CA LEU A 31 2.07 -5.12 9.82
C LEU A 31 1.87 -6.06 8.63
N GLN A 32 2.18 -5.59 7.42
CA GLN A 32 1.96 -6.35 6.21
C GLN A 32 3.10 -6.16 5.22
N VAL A 33 3.47 -7.23 4.51
CA VAL A 33 4.19 -7.17 3.23
C VAL A 33 3.18 -7.41 2.12
N TRP A 34 3.34 -6.71 0.99
CA TRP A 34 2.40 -6.81 -0.10
C TRP A 34 3.08 -6.66 -1.46
N THR A 35 2.46 -7.20 -2.48
CA THR A 35 2.80 -6.98 -3.88
C THR A 35 1.55 -6.83 -4.71
N GLY A 36 1.64 -6.11 -5.81
CA GLY A 36 0.52 -5.90 -6.71
C GLY A 36 0.94 -5.54 -8.11
N GLY A 37 0.00 -5.62 -9.02
CA GLY A 37 0.21 -5.23 -10.40
C GLY A 37 -1.10 -4.95 -11.10
N GLY A 38 -1.02 -4.23 -12.21
CA GLY A 38 -2.19 -3.85 -12.97
C GLY A 38 -1.85 -3.15 -14.28
N ARG A 39 -2.90 -2.64 -14.90
CA ARG A 39 -2.82 -1.99 -16.21
C ARG A 39 -3.55 -0.67 -16.21
N SER A 40 -3.15 0.18 -17.16
CA SER A 40 -3.82 1.46 -17.40
C SER A 40 -5.27 1.25 -17.86
N VAL A 41 -6.13 2.16 -17.37
CA VAL A 41 -7.53 2.28 -17.75
C VAL A 41 -7.78 3.66 -18.39
N PRO A 42 -8.91 3.89 -19.07
CA PRO A 42 -9.23 5.18 -19.68
C PRO A 42 -9.14 6.38 -18.74
N GLY A 43 -8.85 7.55 -19.30
CA GLY A 43 -8.75 8.83 -18.58
C GLY A 43 -7.32 9.35 -18.38
N GLY A 44 -6.33 8.75 -19.02
CA GLY A 44 -4.92 9.17 -19.01
C GLY A 44 -4.12 8.45 -20.09
N THR A 45 -2.79 8.38 -19.91
CA THR A 45 -1.88 7.64 -20.79
C THR A 45 -2.22 6.15 -20.79
N LYS A 46 -2.32 5.56 -21.95
CA LYS A 46 -2.68 4.16 -22.16
C LYS A 46 -1.44 3.25 -22.31
N ASP A 47 -1.69 1.96 -22.49
CA ASP A 47 -0.69 0.93 -22.80
C ASP A 47 0.45 0.86 -21.77
N THR A 48 0.12 1.14 -20.53
CA THR A 48 1.03 1.11 -19.38
C THR A 48 0.61 0.02 -18.41
N SER A 49 1.59 -0.77 -17.97
CA SER A 49 1.40 -1.73 -16.88
C SER A 49 2.26 -1.33 -15.70
N VAL A 50 1.86 -1.73 -14.51
CA VAL A 50 2.61 -1.45 -13.28
C VAL A 50 2.76 -2.72 -12.46
N TRP A 51 3.88 -2.80 -11.75
CA TRP A 51 4.12 -3.76 -10.68
C TRP A 51 4.74 -3.03 -9.49
N ASN A 52 4.33 -3.37 -8.29
CA ASN A 52 4.86 -2.76 -7.09
C ASN A 52 4.85 -3.74 -5.91
N ALA A 53 5.73 -3.47 -4.94
CA ALA A 53 5.82 -4.23 -3.71
C ALA A 53 6.20 -3.30 -2.55
N GLY A 54 5.72 -3.61 -1.36
CA GLY A 54 5.96 -2.75 -0.22
C GLY A 54 5.63 -3.37 1.13
N PHE A 55 5.79 -2.51 2.12
CA PHE A 55 5.53 -2.79 3.53
C PHE A 55 4.50 -1.79 4.02
N ARG A 56 3.55 -2.27 4.82
CA ARG A 56 2.54 -1.46 5.49
C ARG A 56 2.70 -1.54 6.99
N TYR A 57 2.53 -0.39 7.63
CA TYR A 57 2.28 -0.29 9.04
C TYR A 57 1.00 0.52 9.28
N GLY A 58 0.05 -0.07 9.99
CA GLY A 58 -1.24 0.52 10.30
C GLY A 58 -1.50 0.66 11.80
N TRP A 59 -2.34 1.63 12.16
CA TRP A 59 -2.85 1.87 13.50
C TRP A 59 -4.36 1.80 13.49
N ILE A 60 -4.95 0.90 14.26
CA ILE A 60 -6.39 0.79 14.43
C ILE A 60 -6.83 1.84 15.44
N LEU A 61 -7.47 2.89 14.99
CA LEU A 61 -7.74 4.09 15.78
C LEU A 61 -9.04 4.05 16.57
N THR A 62 -10.01 3.23 16.14
CA THR A 62 -11.34 3.22 16.74
C THR A 62 -11.86 1.82 17.03
N ALA A 63 -12.70 1.71 18.08
CA ALA A 63 -13.60 0.58 18.24
C ALA A 63 -14.61 0.51 17.08
N PRO A 64 -15.26 -0.63 16.84
CA PRO A 64 -16.33 -0.71 15.86
C PRO A 64 -17.45 0.26 16.18
N HIS A 65 -17.85 1.06 15.18
CA HIS A 65 -18.98 1.99 15.29
C HIS A 65 -19.71 2.12 13.95
N GLY A 66 -20.85 2.77 13.94
CA GLY A 66 -21.73 2.89 12.77
C GLY A 66 -22.86 1.89 12.75
N PRO A 67 -23.91 2.13 11.94
CA PRO A 67 -25.12 1.35 11.92
C PRO A 67 -25.00 0.07 11.08
N GLY A 68 -25.48 -1.05 11.59
CA GLY A 68 -25.72 -2.30 10.85
C GLY A 68 -24.52 -2.76 10.02
N LEU A 69 -24.70 -2.90 8.72
CA LEU A 69 -23.66 -3.38 7.78
C LEU A 69 -22.51 -2.39 7.57
N LEU A 70 -22.72 -1.11 7.88
CA LEU A 70 -21.69 -0.08 7.80
C LEU A 70 -20.86 0.01 9.09
N SER A 71 -21.18 -0.78 10.11
CA SER A 71 -20.35 -0.86 11.31
C SER A 71 -18.95 -1.30 10.94
N GLY A 72 -17.98 -0.59 11.46
CA GLY A 72 -16.56 -0.82 11.18
C GLY A 72 -15.67 -0.02 12.08
N ARG A 73 -14.38 -0.05 11.80
CA ARG A 73 -13.34 0.68 12.53
C ARG A 73 -12.42 1.40 11.58
N PHE A 74 -11.90 2.50 12.06
CA PHE A 74 -10.97 3.32 11.28
C PHE A 74 -9.53 2.89 11.55
N GLU A 75 -8.77 2.73 10.48
CA GLU A 75 -7.33 2.52 10.51
C GLU A 75 -6.63 3.63 9.72
N TYR A 76 -5.54 4.12 10.27
CA TYR A 76 -4.56 4.92 9.55
C TYR A 76 -3.35 4.07 9.23
N ALA A 77 -2.87 4.12 7.99
CA ALA A 77 -1.74 3.31 7.55
C ALA A 77 -0.71 4.13 6.75
N VAL A 78 0.53 3.67 6.81
CA VAL A 78 1.64 4.17 6.00
C VAL A 78 2.24 2.99 5.23
N ASP A 79 2.48 3.19 3.91
CA ASP A 79 3.21 2.21 3.11
C ASP A 79 4.59 2.75 2.72
N ALA A 80 5.63 1.94 2.92
CA ALA A 80 6.90 2.08 2.23
C ALA A 80 6.85 1.22 0.96
N VAL A 81 7.19 1.81 -0.18
CA VAL A 81 7.12 1.15 -1.50
C VAL A 81 8.53 1.15 -2.12
N PRO A 82 9.41 0.23 -1.69
CA PRO A 82 10.80 0.18 -2.17
C PRO A 82 10.92 -0.26 -3.63
N ALA A 83 9.88 -0.89 -4.18
CA ALA A 83 9.88 -1.33 -5.56
C ALA A 83 8.60 -0.90 -6.27
N PHE A 84 8.75 -0.11 -7.32
CA PHE A 84 7.69 0.27 -8.23
C PHE A 84 8.24 0.24 -9.66
N VAL A 85 7.61 -0.53 -10.54
CA VAL A 85 8.01 -0.65 -11.95
C VAL A 85 6.84 -0.21 -12.82
N VAL A 86 7.13 0.70 -13.75
CA VAL A 86 6.17 1.20 -14.73
C VAL A 86 6.64 0.77 -16.12
N PHE A 87 5.91 -0.14 -16.74
CA PHE A 87 6.18 -0.62 -18.10
C PHE A 87 5.43 0.27 -19.07
N GLN A 88 6.16 1.17 -19.74
CA GLN A 88 5.63 2.11 -20.72
C GLN A 88 5.99 1.64 -22.14
N PRO A 89 5.27 2.08 -23.20
CA PRO A 89 5.57 1.65 -24.57
C PRO A 89 6.99 1.97 -25.06
N ARG A 90 7.60 3.04 -24.50
CA ARG A 90 8.94 3.51 -24.91
C ARG A 90 10.06 3.07 -23.98
N ASN A 91 9.77 2.88 -22.70
CA ASN A 91 10.77 2.51 -21.70
C ASN A 91 10.11 1.84 -20.48
N THR A 92 10.94 1.28 -19.62
CA THR A 92 10.56 0.84 -18.27
C THR A 92 11.16 1.78 -17.25
N ALA A 93 10.32 2.35 -16.38
CA ALA A 93 10.77 3.17 -15.27
C ALA A 93 10.75 2.34 -13.98
N TYR A 94 11.86 2.37 -13.26
CA TYR A 94 12.02 1.76 -11.93
C TYR A 94 11.92 2.86 -10.88
N GLY A 95 11.28 2.59 -9.77
CA GLY A 95 11.06 3.62 -8.76
C GLY A 95 10.86 3.08 -7.37
N ALA A 96 10.76 4.01 -6.45
CA ALA A 96 10.41 3.80 -5.06
C ALA A 96 9.52 4.96 -4.59
N GLY A 97 8.76 4.73 -3.53
CA GLY A 97 7.86 5.74 -3.00
C GLY A 97 7.48 5.50 -1.55
N VAL A 98 6.68 6.42 -1.05
CA VAL A 98 6.04 6.31 0.25
C VAL A 98 4.61 6.80 0.13
N ASN A 99 3.67 6.07 0.74
CA ASN A 99 2.29 6.48 0.88
C ASN A 99 2.05 6.82 2.35
N PRO A 100 2.21 8.07 2.76
CA PRO A 100 2.00 8.48 4.15
C PRO A 100 0.52 8.60 4.51
N LEU A 101 -0.37 8.54 3.54
CA LEU A 101 -1.81 8.67 3.73
C LEU A 101 -2.52 7.40 3.29
N GLY A 102 -2.87 6.56 4.25
CA GLY A 102 -3.75 5.41 4.10
C GLY A 102 -4.90 5.51 5.10
N LEU A 103 -6.10 5.85 4.63
CA LEU A 103 -7.32 5.99 5.44
C LEU A 103 -8.20 4.78 5.12
N LYS A 104 -8.26 3.82 6.05
CA LYS A 104 -8.96 2.56 5.83
C LYS A 104 -10.16 2.43 6.78
N TRP A 105 -11.30 2.04 6.25
CA TRP A 105 -12.47 1.62 6.99
C TRP A 105 -12.62 0.11 6.90
N ILE A 106 -12.34 -0.59 8.00
CA ILE A 106 -12.48 -2.04 8.11
C ILE A 106 -13.88 -2.32 8.65
N PHE A 107 -14.73 -2.90 7.82
CA PHE A 107 -16.08 -3.29 8.21
C PHE A 107 -16.10 -4.38 9.29
N ALA A 108 -17.22 -4.51 9.97
CA ALA A 108 -17.38 -5.52 11.00
C ALA A 108 -17.07 -6.93 10.45
N THR A 109 -16.21 -7.62 11.16
CA THR A 109 -15.73 -8.96 10.79
C THR A 109 -16.87 -9.97 10.84
N ARG A 110 -16.97 -10.80 9.83
CA ARG A 110 -17.90 -11.94 9.76
C ARG A 110 -17.07 -13.23 9.69
N GLY A 111 -17.07 -14.00 10.78
CA GLY A 111 -16.14 -15.12 10.89
C GLY A 111 -14.70 -14.62 10.82
N ASP A 112 -13.91 -15.14 9.87
CA ASP A 112 -12.52 -14.77 9.64
C ASP A 112 -12.34 -13.84 8.43
N VAL A 113 -13.39 -13.13 8.03
CA VAL A 113 -13.38 -12.23 6.87
C VAL A 113 -13.68 -10.80 7.32
N ALA A 114 -12.81 -9.87 6.97
CA ALA A 114 -12.95 -8.44 7.26
C ALA A 114 -12.78 -7.62 5.97
N PRO A 115 -13.89 -7.25 5.30
CA PRO A 115 -13.84 -6.35 4.14
C PRO A 115 -13.42 -4.95 4.56
N TYR A 116 -12.82 -4.19 3.63
CA TYR A 116 -12.47 -2.80 3.88
C TYR A 116 -12.56 -1.94 2.63
N LEU A 117 -12.68 -0.63 2.85
CA LEU A 117 -12.45 0.42 1.87
C LEU A 117 -11.24 1.25 2.31
N GLU A 118 -10.45 1.70 1.36
CA GLU A 118 -9.30 2.55 1.63
C GLU A 118 -9.22 3.70 0.63
N LEU A 119 -8.91 4.89 1.14
CA LEU A 119 -8.44 6.03 0.38
C LEU A 119 -7.00 6.29 0.78
N GLY A 120 -6.16 6.60 -0.20
CA GLY A 120 -4.75 6.82 0.11
C GLY A 120 -4.03 7.61 -0.95
N GLY A 121 -2.78 7.92 -0.65
CA GLY A 121 -1.93 8.62 -1.58
C GLY A 121 -0.53 8.83 -1.04
N GLY A 122 0.38 9.05 -1.97
CA GLY A 122 1.78 9.26 -1.64
C GLY A 122 2.57 9.83 -2.79
N THR A 123 3.87 9.67 -2.70
CA THR A 123 4.85 10.11 -3.70
C THR A 123 5.55 8.91 -4.31
N LEU A 124 5.91 9.07 -5.59
CA LEU A 124 6.65 8.09 -6.37
C LEU A 124 7.81 8.79 -7.08
N PHE A 125 9.01 8.30 -6.89
CA PHE A 125 10.23 8.72 -7.56
C PHE A 125 10.66 7.63 -8.53
N THR A 126 10.95 7.99 -9.78
CA THR A 126 11.26 7.03 -10.85
C THR A 126 12.53 7.38 -11.60
N SER A 127 13.19 6.36 -12.16
CA SER A 127 14.43 6.48 -12.94
C SER A 127 14.23 7.17 -14.30
N HIS A 128 13.00 7.14 -14.82
CA HIS A 128 12.59 7.81 -16.06
C HIS A 128 11.26 8.50 -15.84
N GLU A 129 10.93 9.46 -16.67
CA GLU A 129 9.67 10.20 -16.63
C GLU A 129 8.46 9.27 -16.76
N VAL A 130 7.46 9.49 -15.92
CA VAL A 130 6.20 8.75 -15.87
C VAL A 130 5.02 9.73 -15.82
N PRO A 131 4.15 9.75 -16.84
CA PRO A 131 4.32 9.13 -18.17
C PRO A 131 5.55 9.68 -18.91
N THR A 132 5.99 8.96 -19.94
CA THR A 132 7.11 9.44 -20.78
C THR A 132 6.86 10.88 -21.26
N GLY A 133 7.81 11.77 -21.04
CA GLY A 133 7.73 13.19 -21.37
C GLY A 133 7.11 14.07 -20.26
N ALA A 134 6.81 13.52 -19.06
CA ALA A 134 6.21 14.26 -17.96
C ALA A 134 7.19 14.53 -16.79
N SER A 135 7.29 13.61 -15.83
CA SER A 135 8.10 13.84 -14.62
C SER A 135 8.63 12.55 -14.03
N THR A 136 9.78 12.62 -13.35
CA THR A 136 10.33 11.55 -12.50
C THR A 136 9.79 11.61 -11.07
N VAL A 137 9.07 12.67 -10.70
CA VAL A 137 8.42 12.85 -9.41
C VAL A 137 6.91 12.89 -9.64
N ASN A 138 6.20 11.96 -9.04
CA ASN A 138 4.77 11.83 -9.19
C ASN A 138 4.07 11.62 -7.85
N PHE A 139 2.78 11.92 -7.81
CA PHE A 139 1.88 11.60 -6.72
C PHE A 139 0.98 10.43 -7.11
N THR A 140 0.55 9.66 -6.11
CA THR A 140 -0.16 8.39 -6.31
C THR A 140 -1.47 8.33 -5.50
N PRO A 141 -2.41 9.30 -5.65
CA PRO A 141 -3.71 9.17 -5.01
C PRO A 141 -4.46 7.96 -5.55
N GLY A 142 -5.23 7.31 -4.68
CA GLY A 142 -5.99 6.13 -5.06
C GLY A 142 -7.07 5.73 -4.07
N ALA A 143 -7.88 4.78 -4.49
CA ALA A 143 -8.91 4.16 -3.68
C ALA A 143 -8.88 2.64 -3.87
N ALA A 144 -9.23 1.90 -2.82
CA ALA A 144 -9.24 0.46 -2.86
C ALA A 144 -10.45 -0.15 -2.15
N PHE A 145 -10.85 -1.32 -2.62
CA PHE A 145 -11.68 -2.25 -1.88
C PHE A 145 -10.90 -3.55 -1.70
N GLY A 146 -10.86 -4.06 -0.49
CA GLY A 146 -10.14 -5.27 -0.18
C GLY A 146 -10.81 -6.10 0.91
N VAL A 147 -10.22 -7.26 1.14
CA VAL A 147 -10.66 -8.22 2.14
C VAL A 147 -9.44 -8.77 2.87
N HIS A 148 -9.47 -8.72 4.21
CA HIS A 148 -8.57 -9.47 5.06
C HIS A 148 -9.18 -10.84 5.38
N PHE A 149 -8.43 -11.91 5.17
CA PHE A 149 -8.70 -13.25 5.65
C PHE A 149 -7.86 -13.45 6.91
N LEU A 150 -8.55 -13.44 8.06
CA LEU A 150 -7.94 -13.39 9.39
C LEU A 150 -7.62 -14.81 9.90
N GLY A 151 -6.55 -14.94 10.66
CA GLY A 151 -6.08 -16.14 11.32
C GLY A 151 -4.83 -15.80 12.11
N LYS A 152 -3.98 -16.76 12.41
CA LYS A 152 -2.67 -16.51 13.05
C LYS A 152 -1.84 -15.48 12.25
N HIS A 153 -2.06 -15.44 10.94
CA HIS A 153 -1.60 -14.42 10.02
C HIS A 153 -2.79 -13.97 9.18
N ALA A 154 -2.74 -12.76 8.67
CA ALA A 154 -3.77 -12.21 7.80
C ALA A 154 -3.27 -12.24 6.34
N TRP A 155 -4.10 -12.81 5.45
CA TRP A 155 -3.95 -12.63 4.02
C TRP A 155 -4.87 -11.50 3.57
N THR A 156 -4.43 -10.75 2.59
CA THR A 156 -5.20 -9.64 2.04
C THR A 156 -5.28 -9.78 0.53
N VAL A 157 -6.45 -9.55 -0.02
CA VAL A 157 -6.66 -9.37 -1.47
C VAL A 157 -7.37 -8.05 -1.67
N GLU A 158 -6.88 -7.24 -2.61
CA GLU A 158 -7.36 -5.88 -2.82
C GLU A 158 -7.42 -5.57 -4.32
N VAL A 159 -8.46 -4.88 -4.73
CA VAL A 159 -8.54 -4.18 -6.02
C VAL A 159 -8.38 -2.69 -5.75
N ARG A 160 -7.41 -2.07 -6.43
CA ARG A 160 -7.04 -0.67 -6.23
C ARG A 160 -7.08 0.09 -7.55
N TYR A 161 -7.76 1.22 -7.54
CA TYR A 161 -7.55 2.27 -8.52
C TYR A 161 -6.41 3.18 -8.03
N LEU A 162 -5.44 3.45 -8.90
CA LEU A 162 -4.32 4.33 -8.60
C LEU A 162 -4.12 5.31 -9.75
N HIS A 163 -4.09 6.60 -9.43
CA HIS A 163 -3.74 7.67 -10.34
C HIS A 163 -2.27 8.06 -10.13
N ILE A 164 -1.49 8.13 -11.19
CA ILE A 164 -0.07 8.56 -11.16
C ILE A 164 0.03 9.84 -11.97
N SER A 165 0.43 10.94 -11.36
CA SER A 165 0.63 12.23 -12.03
C SER A 165 1.56 13.14 -11.24
N ASN A 166 2.13 14.12 -11.90
CA ASN A 166 2.99 15.12 -11.25
C ASN A 166 2.21 16.29 -10.60
N ALA A 167 0.88 16.20 -10.52
CA ALA A 167 0.02 17.23 -9.96
C ALA A 167 0.20 18.63 -10.59
N GLY A 168 0.68 18.70 -11.84
CA GLY A 168 0.94 19.97 -12.54
C GLY A 168 2.27 20.65 -12.18
N LEU A 169 3.18 19.97 -11.48
CA LEU A 169 4.54 20.51 -11.21
C LEU A 169 5.33 20.73 -12.48
N THR A 170 5.05 19.98 -13.54
CA THR A 170 5.62 20.12 -14.87
C THR A 170 4.55 19.94 -15.94
N VAL A 171 4.78 20.51 -17.13
CA VAL A 171 3.91 20.35 -18.30
C VAL A 171 4.68 19.56 -19.36
N PRO A 172 4.08 18.52 -19.96
CA PRO A 172 2.68 18.06 -19.81
C PRO A 172 2.43 17.22 -18.54
N ASN A 173 1.14 17.11 -18.14
CA ASN A 173 0.72 16.23 -17.05
C ASN A 173 -0.50 15.37 -17.47
N PRO A 174 -0.34 14.42 -18.40
CA PRO A 174 -1.46 13.60 -18.87
C PRO A 174 -1.91 12.55 -17.84
N GLY A 175 -1.08 12.23 -16.86
CA GLY A 175 -1.33 11.21 -15.84
C GLY A 175 -1.46 9.78 -16.41
N ILE A 176 -1.49 8.80 -15.50
CA ILE A 176 -1.82 7.40 -15.78
C ILE A 176 -2.84 6.95 -14.75
N ASN A 177 -3.96 6.41 -15.19
CA ASN A 177 -4.93 5.75 -14.33
C ASN A 177 -4.75 4.25 -14.43
N THR A 178 -4.61 3.54 -13.32
CA THR A 178 -4.45 2.09 -13.30
C THR A 178 -5.47 1.41 -12.41
N VAL A 179 -5.88 0.20 -12.80
CA VAL A 179 -6.53 -0.75 -11.89
C VAL A 179 -5.54 -1.88 -11.62
N GLN A 180 -5.36 -2.16 -10.35
CA GLN A 180 -4.37 -3.12 -9.85
C GLN A 180 -5.05 -4.15 -8.95
N VAL A 181 -4.52 -5.37 -8.93
CA VAL A 181 -4.79 -6.36 -7.91
C VAL A 181 -3.56 -6.43 -7.02
N ARG A 182 -3.78 -6.35 -5.71
CA ARG A 182 -2.75 -6.47 -4.69
C ARG A 182 -3.03 -7.66 -3.80
N VAL A 183 -1.99 -8.38 -3.42
CA VAL A 183 -2.03 -9.42 -2.40
C VAL A 183 -1.06 -9.06 -1.28
N GLY A 184 -1.47 -9.31 -0.05
CA GLY A 184 -0.69 -9.00 1.14
C GLY A 184 -0.68 -10.18 2.11
N PHE A 185 0.39 -10.23 2.90
CA PHE A 185 0.55 -11.17 3.99
C PHE A 185 1.09 -10.43 5.22
N GLY A 186 0.46 -10.63 6.37
CA GLY A 186 0.84 -9.89 7.56
C GLY A 186 0.15 -10.39 8.83
N LYS A 187 0.03 -9.51 9.80
CA LYS A 187 -0.67 -9.78 11.05
C LYS A 187 -1.20 -8.50 11.67
N PHE A 188 -2.25 -8.65 12.46
CA PHE A 188 -2.69 -7.67 13.43
C PHE A 188 -2.07 -8.00 14.79
N PHE A 189 -1.69 -6.99 15.59
CA PHE A 189 -1.05 -7.19 16.88
C PHE A 189 -1.22 -5.96 17.79
N GLY A 190 -0.95 -6.15 19.10
CA GLY A 190 -0.78 -5.05 20.04
C GLY A 190 -2.08 -4.39 20.49
N LYS A 191 -2.91 -5.07 21.31
CA LYS A 191 -3.70 -4.41 22.37
C LYS A 191 -3.26 -4.98 23.71
N LYS A 192 -3.18 -4.12 24.68
CA LYS A 192 -3.13 -4.52 26.08
C LYS A 192 -4.48 -4.27 26.74
#